data_2c3a95e88e181b518cb7d1b3e37a6df8
#
_entry.id   2c3a95e88e181b518cb7d1b3e37a6df8
#
_cell.length_a   1.000
_cell.length_b   1.000
_cell.length_c   1.000
_cell.angle_alpha   90.00
_cell.angle_beta   90.00
_cell.angle_gamma   90.00
#
_symmetry.space_group_name_H-M   'P 1'
#
loop_
_entity.id
_entity.type
_entity.pdbx_description
1 polymer ?
#
loop_
_entity_poly.entity_id
_entity_poly.type
_entity_poly.pdbx_seq_one_letter_code
_entity_poly.pdbx_strand_id
1 'polypeptide(L)'
;MEIQRITHLPPQILDLEKAAVAGGFRFLTRLTSEWQSGTHCFDAPGECLMAAYLNQQLVGIGGLSVDPFTHDRTGRLRRVYVAPASRGQQVGRRLVNALLAHAALHFERVRLYTDTLEGSAFYLRCGFNRIEDAHASHIVRITKR
;
A
#
# COMPACT_ATOMS: atom_id res chain seq x y z
N MET A 1 -8.85 -13.34 9.25
CA MET A 1 -8.28 -12.03 8.89
C MET A 1 -9.28 -11.24 8.07
N GLU A 2 -9.38 -9.95 8.34
CA GLU A 2 -10.31 -9.06 7.66
C GLU A 2 -9.56 -7.91 7.00
N ILE A 3 -9.87 -7.63 5.73
CA ILE A 3 -9.35 -6.47 5.01
C ILE A 3 -10.51 -5.49 4.83
N GLN A 4 -10.33 -4.25 5.26
CA GLN A 4 -11.36 -3.21 5.17
C GLN A 4 -10.82 -2.00 4.41
N ARG A 5 -11.65 -1.46 3.51
CA ARG A 5 -11.41 -0.12 3.00
C ARG A 5 -11.80 0.89 4.08
N ILE A 6 -10.90 1.81 4.38
CA ILE A 6 -11.12 2.78 5.45
C ILE A 6 -11.09 4.19 4.90
N THR A 7 -11.90 5.07 5.49
CA THR A 7 -11.98 6.48 5.15
C THR A 7 -11.44 7.37 6.26
N HIS A 8 -11.10 6.78 7.39
CA HIS A 8 -10.48 7.45 8.54
C HIS A 8 -9.35 6.58 9.07
N LEU A 9 -8.27 7.19 9.55
CA LEU A 9 -7.20 6.43 10.17
C LEU A 9 -7.66 5.92 11.54
N PRO A 10 -7.63 4.60 11.78
CA PRO A 10 -7.97 4.07 13.08
C PRO A 10 -6.92 4.47 14.12
N PRO A 11 -7.30 4.65 15.39
CA PRO A 11 -6.34 5.01 16.43
C PRO A 11 -5.18 4.01 16.56
N GLN A 12 -5.40 2.75 16.24
CA GLN A 12 -4.37 1.72 16.27
C GLN A 12 -3.23 1.99 15.28
N ILE A 13 -3.40 2.92 14.31
CA ILE A 13 -2.33 3.27 13.37
C ILE A 13 -1.08 3.76 14.11
N LEU A 14 -1.23 4.35 15.28
CA LEU A 14 -0.10 4.85 16.05
C LEU A 14 0.83 3.71 16.49
N ASP A 15 0.30 2.54 16.78
CA ASP A 15 1.11 1.38 17.14
C ASP A 15 1.86 0.82 15.94
N LEU A 16 1.22 0.79 14.76
CA LEU A 16 1.91 0.41 13.53
C LEU A 16 3.01 1.42 13.17
N GLU A 17 2.76 2.70 13.35
CA GLU A 17 3.74 3.74 13.10
C GLU A 17 4.97 3.56 14.00
N LYS A 18 4.77 3.28 15.28
CA LYS A 18 5.87 3.01 16.22
C LYS A 18 6.69 1.81 15.77
N ALA A 19 6.04 0.73 15.36
CA ALA A 19 6.72 -0.46 14.90
C ALA A 19 7.54 -0.18 13.63
N ALA A 20 6.97 0.59 12.70
CA ALA A 20 7.64 0.95 11.47
C ALA A 20 8.89 1.81 11.74
N VAL A 21 8.77 2.81 12.60
CA VAL A 21 9.90 3.68 13.00
C VAL A 21 11.00 2.85 13.67
N ALA A 22 10.63 1.94 14.56
CA ALA A 22 11.60 1.04 15.21
C ALA A 22 12.34 0.17 14.18
N GLY A 23 11.71 -0.16 13.06
CA GLY A 23 12.33 -0.90 11.97
C GLY A 23 13.07 -0.04 10.96
N GLY A 24 13.16 1.28 11.18
CA GLY A 24 13.86 2.20 10.29
C GLY A 24 13.02 2.77 9.15
N PHE A 25 11.70 2.64 9.19
CA PHE A 25 10.80 3.10 8.13
C PHE A 25 10.04 4.35 8.55
N ARG A 26 9.97 5.34 7.66
CA ARG A 26 9.32 6.62 7.95
C ARG A 26 8.03 6.84 7.16
N PHE A 27 7.65 5.92 6.28
CA PHE A 27 6.52 6.16 5.40
C PHE A 27 5.17 6.16 6.13
N LEU A 28 5.03 5.47 7.27
CA LEU A 28 3.81 5.58 8.08
C LEU A 28 3.73 6.90 8.83
N THR A 29 4.86 7.46 9.23
CA THR A 29 4.88 8.82 9.79
C THR A 29 4.40 9.83 8.74
N ARG A 30 4.78 9.65 7.49
CA ARG A 30 4.26 10.48 6.39
C ARG A 30 2.76 10.28 6.20
N LEU A 31 2.27 9.04 6.28
CA LEU A 31 0.85 8.75 6.17
C LEU A 31 0.05 9.50 7.22
N THR A 32 0.44 9.39 8.50
CA THR A 32 -0.27 10.04 9.59
C THR A 32 -0.19 11.57 9.49
N SER A 33 0.98 12.09 9.16
CA SER A 33 1.22 13.53 9.03
C SER A 33 0.41 14.13 7.88
N GLU A 34 0.43 13.51 6.71
CA GLU A 34 -0.33 13.98 5.55
C GLU A 34 -1.84 13.89 5.78
N TRP A 35 -2.27 12.86 6.51
CA TRP A 35 -3.69 12.72 6.85
C TRP A 35 -4.17 13.82 7.78
N GLN A 36 -3.38 14.12 8.83
CA GLN A 36 -3.72 15.16 9.80
C GLN A 36 -3.73 16.56 9.17
N SER A 37 -2.80 16.82 8.26
CA SER A 37 -2.72 18.12 7.57
C SER A 37 -3.72 18.25 6.42
N GLY A 38 -4.36 17.15 6.02
CA GLY A 38 -5.26 17.12 4.87
C GLY A 38 -4.54 17.15 3.51
N THR A 39 -3.21 17.01 3.49
CA THR A 39 -2.42 17.07 2.27
C THR A 39 -2.69 15.87 1.36
N HIS A 40 -2.87 14.69 1.95
CA HIS A 40 -3.20 13.48 1.20
C HIS A 40 -3.96 12.50 2.09
N CYS A 41 -5.17 12.14 1.66
CA CYS A 41 -6.06 11.26 2.41
C CYS A 41 -6.56 10.07 1.59
N PHE A 42 -5.94 9.77 0.44
CA PHE A 42 -6.34 8.67 -0.44
C PHE A 42 -7.82 8.71 -0.81
N ASP A 43 -8.35 9.89 -1.06
CA ASP A 43 -9.78 10.12 -1.28
C ASP A 43 -10.11 10.68 -2.67
N ALA A 44 -9.12 10.84 -3.55
CA ALA A 44 -9.38 11.20 -4.94
C ALA A 44 -10.00 10.02 -5.70
N PRO A 45 -10.66 10.26 -6.85
CA PRO A 45 -11.27 9.16 -7.63
C PRO A 45 -10.27 8.04 -7.93
N GLY A 46 -10.66 6.81 -7.61
CA GLY A 46 -9.83 5.63 -7.80
C GLY A 46 -8.88 5.32 -6.65
N GLU A 47 -8.66 6.26 -5.74
CA GLU A 47 -7.78 6.07 -4.59
C GLU A 47 -8.50 5.36 -3.44
N CYS A 48 -7.73 4.65 -2.62
CA CYS A 48 -8.26 4.07 -1.39
C CYS A 48 -7.14 3.76 -0.40
N LEU A 49 -7.53 3.60 0.85
CA LEU A 49 -6.68 3.09 1.91
C LEU A 49 -7.34 1.84 2.47
N MET A 50 -6.56 0.78 2.65
CA MET A 50 -7.08 -0.48 3.20
C MET A 50 -6.31 -0.86 4.45
N ALA A 51 -7.04 -1.42 5.41
CA ALA A 51 -6.51 -1.89 6.69
C ALA A 51 -6.75 -3.38 6.83
N ALA A 52 -5.77 -4.09 7.38
CA ALA A 52 -5.86 -5.51 7.67
C ALA A 52 -5.96 -5.71 9.17
N TYR A 53 -6.92 -6.53 9.60
CA TYR A 53 -7.17 -6.82 11.01
C TYR A 53 -7.08 -8.32 11.27
N LEU A 54 -6.41 -8.68 12.38
CA LEU A 54 -6.45 -10.03 12.94
C LEU A 54 -7.03 -9.90 14.35
N ASN A 55 -8.13 -10.62 14.62
CA ASN A 55 -8.80 -10.58 15.92
C ASN A 55 -9.04 -9.15 16.40
N GLN A 56 -9.53 -8.29 15.48
CA GLN A 56 -9.84 -6.88 15.72
C GLN A 56 -8.61 -6.00 16.00
N GLN A 57 -7.42 -6.54 15.82
CA GLN A 57 -6.18 -5.78 15.94
C GLN A 57 -5.67 -5.37 14.56
N LEU A 58 -5.33 -4.09 14.39
CA LEU A 58 -4.76 -3.59 13.15
C LEU A 58 -3.34 -4.14 12.99
N VAL A 59 -3.12 -4.92 11.94
CA VAL A 59 -1.83 -5.57 11.67
C VAL A 59 -1.21 -5.16 10.34
N GLY A 60 -1.94 -4.46 9.50
CA GLY A 60 -1.42 -4.01 8.21
C GLY A 60 -2.19 -2.83 7.66
N ILE A 61 -1.54 -2.08 6.79
CA ILE A 61 -2.10 -0.91 6.12
C ILE A 61 -1.51 -0.83 4.71
N GLY A 62 -2.23 -0.28 3.78
CA GLY A 62 -1.71 -0.02 2.45
C GLY A 62 -2.61 0.93 1.68
N GLY A 63 -2.02 1.75 0.82
CA GLY A 63 -2.73 2.73 0.03
C GLY A 63 -2.54 2.56 -1.47
N LEU A 64 -3.55 2.99 -2.22
CA LEU A 64 -3.53 3.10 -3.66
C LEU A 64 -3.83 4.55 -4.02
N SER A 65 -2.92 5.19 -4.73
CA SER A 65 -3.12 6.56 -5.22
C SER A 65 -3.02 6.61 -6.72
N VAL A 66 -3.43 7.74 -7.31
CA VAL A 66 -3.08 8.06 -8.69
C VAL A 66 -1.57 8.26 -8.75
N ASP A 67 -0.91 7.68 -9.77
CA ASP A 67 0.53 7.88 -9.93
C ASP A 67 0.80 9.32 -10.39
N PRO A 68 1.53 10.12 -9.60
CA PRO A 68 1.77 11.53 -9.95
C PRO A 68 2.80 11.72 -11.05
N PHE A 69 3.50 10.66 -11.44
CA PHE A 69 4.61 10.73 -12.40
C PHE A 69 4.22 10.31 -13.82
N THR A 70 2.98 9.89 -14.02
CA THR A 70 2.47 9.47 -15.33
C THR A 70 1.20 10.24 -15.66
N HIS A 71 0.84 10.27 -16.96
CA HIS A 71 -0.35 10.98 -17.45
C HIS A 71 -1.43 10.03 -17.94
N ASP A 72 -1.25 8.73 -17.71
CA ASP A 72 -2.20 7.71 -18.13
C ASP A 72 -2.93 7.13 -16.90
N ARG A 73 -3.68 6.05 -17.12
CA ARG A 73 -4.47 5.42 -16.06
C ARG A 73 -3.61 4.47 -15.23
N THR A 74 -2.69 5.06 -14.48
CA THR A 74 -1.74 4.34 -13.64
C THR A 74 -1.98 4.66 -12.18
N GLY A 75 -2.16 3.62 -11.37
CA GLY A 75 -2.20 3.73 -9.92
C GLY A 75 -0.83 3.49 -9.31
N ARG A 76 -0.70 3.82 -8.03
CA ARG A 76 0.54 3.63 -7.28
C ARG A 76 0.25 3.06 -5.92
N LEU A 77 0.89 1.93 -5.59
CA LEU A 77 0.85 1.41 -4.22
C LEU A 77 1.78 2.24 -3.34
N ARG A 78 1.27 2.62 -2.17
CA ARG A 78 2.00 3.45 -1.20
C ARG A 78 1.68 3.00 0.21
N ARG A 79 2.64 3.20 1.12
CA ARG A 79 2.43 3.02 2.56
C ARG A 79 2.02 1.60 2.95
N VAL A 80 2.45 0.58 2.20
CA VAL A 80 2.15 -0.82 2.52
C VAL A 80 3.06 -1.28 3.65
N TYR A 81 2.45 -1.69 4.76
CA TYR A 81 3.20 -2.13 5.93
C TYR A 81 2.42 -3.20 6.69
N VAL A 82 3.13 -4.22 7.15
CA VAL A 82 2.57 -5.28 7.99
C VAL A 82 3.38 -5.33 9.29
N ALA A 83 2.68 -5.39 10.43
CA ALA A 83 3.33 -5.49 11.73
C ALA A 83 4.28 -6.70 11.77
N PRO A 84 5.49 -6.55 12.36
CA PRO A 84 6.47 -7.63 12.35
C PRO A 84 5.95 -8.96 12.91
N ALA A 85 5.15 -8.92 13.97
CA ALA A 85 4.58 -10.11 14.60
C ALA A 85 3.58 -10.84 13.70
N SER A 86 3.06 -10.18 12.66
CA SER A 86 2.04 -10.75 11.76
C SER A 86 2.61 -11.12 10.39
N ARG A 87 3.91 -10.96 10.18
CA ARG A 87 4.56 -11.33 8.92
C ARG A 87 4.63 -12.85 8.81
N GLY A 88 4.64 -13.34 7.56
CA GLY A 88 4.63 -14.77 7.28
C GLY A 88 3.25 -15.41 7.35
N GLN A 89 2.18 -14.62 7.58
CA GLN A 89 0.81 -15.11 7.68
C GLN A 89 -0.05 -14.67 6.48
N GLN A 90 0.58 -14.32 5.37
CA GLN A 90 -0.08 -13.90 4.12
C GLN A 90 -0.83 -12.57 4.25
N VAL A 91 -0.65 -11.81 5.31
CA VAL A 91 -1.35 -10.52 5.51
C VAL A 91 -1.00 -9.55 4.38
N GLY A 92 0.31 -9.37 4.11
CA GLY A 92 0.76 -8.44 3.08
C GLY A 92 0.24 -8.80 1.70
N ARG A 93 0.28 -10.09 1.34
CA ARG A 93 -0.19 -10.55 0.04
C ARG A 93 -1.68 -10.34 -0.14
N ARG A 94 -2.47 -10.65 0.88
CA ARG A 94 -3.92 -10.43 0.82
C ARG A 94 -4.27 -8.96 0.77
N LEU A 95 -3.50 -8.13 1.47
CA LEU A 95 -3.68 -6.68 1.44
C LEU A 95 -3.38 -6.13 0.05
N VAL A 96 -2.26 -6.52 -0.56
CA VAL A 96 -1.91 -6.11 -1.93
C VAL A 96 -2.95 -6.60 -2.93
N ASN A 97 -3.40 -7.86 -2.81
CA ASN A 97 -4.45 -8.39 -3.69
C ASN A 97 -5.74 -7.58 -3.59
N ALA A 98 -6.14 -7.16 -2.39
CA ALA A 98 -7.33 -6.31 -2.21
C ALA A 98 -7.14 -4.93 -2.87
N LEU A 99 -5.96 -4.34 -2.73
CA LEU A 99 -5.64 -3.07 -3.37
C LEU A 99 -5.65 -3.20 -4.90
N LEU A 100 -5.09 -4.28 -5.44
CA LEU A 100 -5.09 -4.51 -6.89
C LEU A 100 -6.50 -4.79 -7.43
N ALA A 101 -7.35 -5.48 -6.67
CA ALA A 101 -8.75 -5.69 -7.06
C ALA A 101 -9.49 -4.35 -7.17
N HIS A 102 -9.26 -3.44 -6.23
CA HIS A 102 -9.81 -2.08 -6.32
C HIS A 102 -9.23 -1.33 -7.52
N ALA A 103 -7.91 -1.43 -7.72
CA ALA A 103 -7.24 -0.75 -8.82
C ALA A 103 -7.79 -1.19 -10.19
N ALA A 104 -8.20 -2.45 -10.33
CA ALA A 104 -8.74 -2.97 -11.58
C ALA A 104 -10.00 -2.24 -12.04
N LEU A 105 -10.71 -1.58 -11.13
CA LEU A 105 -11.90 -0.79 -11.45
C LEU A 105 -11.57 0.60 -12.00
N HIS A 106 -10.34 1.08 -11.81
CA HIS A 106 -10.00 2.48 -12.07
C HIS A 106 -8.74 2.66 -12.90
N PHE A 107 -7.82 1.72 -12.88
CA PHE A 107 -6.50 1.85 -13.50
C PHE A 107 -6.22 0.68 -14.45
N GLU A 108 -5.29 0.90 -15.38
CA GLU A 108 -4.83 -0.14 -16.31
C GLU A 108 -3.55 -0.80 -15.83
N ARG A 109 -2.80 -0.12 -14.97
CA ARG A 109 -1.57 -0.63 -14.38
C ARG A 109 -1.32 0.01 -13.03
N VAL A 110 -0.48 -0.65 -12.23
CA VAL A 110 -0.09 -0.14 -10.92
C VAL A 110 1.42 -0.18 -10.81
N ARG A 111 2.00 0.91 -10.33
CA ARG A 111 3.44 1.03 -10.10
C ARG A 111 3.71 1.18 -8.61
N LEU A 112 4.95 0.94 -8.21
CA LEU A 112 5.42 1.19 -6.86
C LEU A 112 6.93 1.40 -6.86
N TYR A 113 7.44 1.92 -5.76
CA TYR A 113 8.88 2.02 -5.53
C TYR A 113 9.25 1.33 -4.22
N THR A 114 10.24 0.45 -4.27
CA THR A 114 10.90 -0.11 -3.11
C THR A 114 12.39 -0.24 -3.38
N ASP A 115 13.21 0.01 -2.36
CA ASP A 115 14.66 -0.05 -2.46
C ASP A 115 15.28 -1.17 -1.63
N THR A 116 14.45 -2.05 -1.06
CA THR A 116 14.94 -3.20 -0.28
C THR A 116 14.82 -4.50 -1.06
N LEU A 117 15.72 -5.45 -0.77
CA LEU A 117 15.66 -6.77 -1.39
C LEU A 117 14.41 -7.53 -0.95
N GLU A 118 14.03 -7.43 0.31
CA GLU A 118 12.82 -8.08 0.83
C GLU A 118 11.56 -7.53 0.17
N GLY A 119 11.48 -6.20 0.01
CA GLY A 119 10.37 -5.57 -0.67
C GLY A 119 10.25 -6.01 -2.11
N SER A 120 11.38 -6.02 -2.84
CA SER A 120 11.41 -6.49 -4.23
C SER A 120 10.93 -7.94 -4.33
N ALA A 121 11.47 -8.83 -3.51
CA ALA A 121 11.09 -10.23 -3.51
C ALA A 121 9.59 -10.41 -3.22
N PHE A 122 9.07 -9.65 -2.26
CA PHE A 122 7.65 -9.68 -1.92
C PHE A 122 6.78 -9.29 -3.11
N TYR A 123 7.09 -8.16 -3.76
CA TYR A 123 6.26 -7.69 -4.88
C TYR A 123 6.39 -8.57 -6.12
N LEU A 124 7.56 -9.17 -6.37
CA LEU A 124 7.69 -10.16 -7.43
C LEU A 124 6.77 -11.35 -7.18
N ARG A 125 6.65 -11.81 -5.93
CA ARG A 125 5.71 -12.89 -5.58
C ARG A 125 4.25 -12.47 -5.74
N CYS A 126 3.97 -11.17 -5.63
CA CYS A 126 2.62 -10.63 -5.86
C CYS A 126 2.29 -10.46 -7.34
N GLY A 127 3.21 -10.76 -8.23
CA GLY A 127 2.99 -10.67 -9.68
C GLY A 127 3.53 -9.42 -10.34
N PHE A 128 4.22 -8.56 -9.60
CA PHE A 128 4.86 -7.38 -10.18
C PHE A 128 6.13 -7.79 -10.94
N ASN A 129 6.52 -6.94 -11.90
CA ASN A 129 7.77 -7.05 -12.63
C ASN A 129 8.65 -5.85 -12.34
N ARG A 130 9.97 -6.06 -12.36
CA ARG A 130 10.92 -4.94 -12.22
C ARG A 130 10.90 -4.07 -13.46
N ILE A 131 11.05 -2.77 -13.23
CA ILE A 131 11.27 -1.79 -14.30
C ILE A 131 12.39 -0.84 -13.91
N GLU A 132 12.98 -0.21 -14.91
CA GLU A 132 13.94 0.87 -14.70
C GLU A 132 13.24 2.18 -15.01
N ASP A 133 13.03 2.98 -13.95
CA ASP A 133 12.33 4.27 -14.03
C ASP A 133 12.79 5.12 -12.86
N ALA A 134 12.82 6.43 -13.04
CA ALA A 134 13.28 7.34 -12.00
C ALA A 134 12.38 7.33 -10.76
N HIS A 135 11.10 6.95 -10.93
CA HIS A 135 10.09 7.08 -9.87
C HIS A 135 9.39 5.78 -9.52
N ALA A 136 9.76 4.67 -10.16
CA ALA A 136 9.16 3.38 -9.87
C ALA A 136 10.18 2.27 -10.05
N SER A 137 10.08 1.22 -9.23
CA SER A 137 10.94 0.04 -9.31
C SER A 137 10.20 -1.19 -9.84
N HIS A 138 8.88 -1.22 -9.71
CA HIS A 138 8.05 -2.37 -10.08
C HIS A 138 6.74 -1.91 -10.69
N ILE A 139 6.18 -2.75 -11.56
CA ILE A 139 4.92 -2.50 -12.25
C ILE A 139 4.14 -3.80 -12.42
N VAL A 140 2.82 -3.70 -12.39
CA VAL A 140 1.93 -4.80 -12.79
C VAL A 140 0.86 -4.22 -13.70
N ARG A 141 0.56 -4.92 -14.79
CA ARG A 141 -0.58 -4.60 -15.65
C ARG A 141 -1.82 -5.29 -15.10
N ILE A 142 -2.93 -4.56 -15.11
CA ILE A 142 -4.22 -5.07 -14.69
C ILE A 142 -5.04 -5.31 -15.94
N THR A 143 -5.33 -6.59 -16.22
CA THR A 143 -6.12 -6.96 -17.37
C THR A 143 -7.59 -6.83 -17.03
N LYS A 144 -8.31 -5.97 -17.76
CA LYS A 144 -9.75 -5.91 -17.68
C LYS A 144 -10.37 -6.88 -18.69
N ARG A 145 -11.40 -7.55 -18.24
CA ARG A 145 -12.20 -8.39 -19.12
C ARG A 145 -13.64 -7.95 -19.05
#